data_607bc54a780f02fd08e4419decd12cba
#
_entry.id   607bc54a780f02fd08e4419decd12cba
#
_cell.length_a   1.000
_cell.length_b   1.000
_cell.length_c   1.000
_cell.angle_alpha   90.00
_cell.angle_beta   90.00
_cell.angle_gamma   90.00
#
_symmetry.space_group_name_H-M   'P 1'
#
loop_
_entity.id
_entity.type
_entity.pdbx_description
1 polymer ?
#
loop_
_entity_poly.entity_id
_entity_poly.type
_entity_poly.pdbx_seq_one_letter_code
_entity_poly.pdbx_strand_id
1 'polypeptide(L)'
;MIAGAALLRSRRIHTMMQEPELPPLSDEQMEVLRRYALFEVGLDEMLRSLKGAFDIDFQENRENQSSGTQRRSANNRFPIPEPGIVITREHISNALERKRFEVISERDMVYWATVLLLNDAYVFDPGDEDLIAEWLNDISFNLDAS
;
A
#
# COMPACT_ATOMS: atom_id res chain seq x y z
N MET A 1 17.06 1.36 27.52
CA MET A 1 17.21 0.96 27.10
C MET A 1 16.85 0.44 26.95
N ILE A 2 16.45 0.68 26.82
CA ILE A 2 16.37 0.20 26.34
C ILE A 2 16.05 -0.35 26.06
N ALA A 3 15.57 -0.19 26.13
CA ALA A 3 15.50 -0.80 25.60
C ALA A 3 15.02 -1.31 25.26
N GLY A 4 14.44 -1.09 25.13
CA GLY A 4 14.46 -1.57 24.49
C GLY A 4 13.84 -1.80 23.95
N ALA A 5 13.35 -1.40 23.82
CA ALA A 5 13.35 -1.60 23.11
C ALA A 5 13.43 -1.75 22.50
N ALA A 6 13.32 -1.48 22.43
CA ALA A 6 13.93 -1.64 21.72
C ALA A 6 14.31 -2.29 21.46
N LEU A 7 14.21 -2.34 21.46
CA LEU A 7 14.88 -2.96 20.99
C LEU A 7 14.75 -3.72 20.47
N LEU A 8 14.21 -3.74 20.19
CA LEU A 8 14.38 -4.36 19.45
C LEU A 8 14.33 -4.47 18.56
N ARG A 9 14.18 -4.01 18.23
CA ARG A 9 14.47 -3.98 17.28
C ARG A 9 15.28 -4.01 17.03
N SER A 10 15.43 -3.89 17.19
CA SER A 10 16.45 -3.89 16.82
C SER A 10 16.93 -4.27 16.47
N ARG A 11 16.97 -4.33 16.38
CA ARG A 11 17.65 -4.55 15.92
C ARG A 11 18.22 -4.47 15.37
N ARG A 12 18.29 -4.09 15.24
CA ARG A 12 18.91 -3.74 14.58
C ARG A 12 19.86 -3.58 14.79
N ILE A 13 20.28 -3.61 15.11
CA ILE A 13 21.28 -3.42 15.22
C ILE A 13 22.04 -3.48 14.92
N HIS A 14 22.34 -3.31 14.65
CA HIS A 14 23.21 -3.17 14.22
C HIS A 14 23.91 -3.03 13.80
N THR A 15 24.16 -2.92 13.65
CA THR A 15 24.82 -2.73 13.14
C THR A 15 25.71 -2.20 12.92
N MET A 16 26.45 -2.46 12.80
CA MET A 16 27.38 -2.01 12.64
C MET A 16 27.66 -1.38 11.50
N MET A 17 27.61 -1.78 10.55
CA MET A 17 27.60 -1.16 9.52
C MET A 17 26.47 -0.43 9.54
N GLN A 18 26.45 0.76 9.49
CA GLN A 18 25.32 1.47 9.56
C GLN A 18 24.78 1.64 8.30
N GLU A 19 23.56 1.31 8.07
CA GLU A 19 22.87 1.62 6.85
C GLU A 19 22.46 3.03 6.87
N PRO A 20 22.49 3.74 5.75
CA PRO A 20 22.02 5.11 5.73
C PRO A 20 20.57 5.15 6.13
N GLU A 21 20.20 6.13 6.89
CA GLU A 21 18.86 6.29 7.31
C GLU A 21 17.99 6.66 6.12
N LEU A 22 16.85 5.99 5.96
CA LEU A 22 15.98 6.30 4.86
C LEU A 22 15.22 7.59 5.15
N PRO A 23 15.06 8.42 4.14
CA PRO A 23 14.35 9.68 4.37
C PRO A 23 12.86 9.41 4.58
N PRO A 24 12.23 10.17 5.46
CA PRO A 24 10.79 10.03 5.63
C PRO A 24 10.07 10.61 4.42
N LEU A 25 8.83 10.18 4.22
CA LEU A 25 8.03 10.76 3.16
C LEU A 25 7.78 12.23 3.44
N SER A 26 7.83 13.03 2.39
CA SER A 26 7.56 14.45 2.54
C SER A 26 6.06 14.67 2.73
N ASP A 27 5.70 15.88 3.17
CA ASP A 27 4.30 16.22 3.29
C ASP A 27 3.59 16.12 1.95
N GLU A 28 4.26 16.50 0.90
CA GLU A 28 3.70 16.39 -0.43
C GLU A 28 3.44 14.94 -0.81
N GLN A 29 4.38 14.06 -0.51
CA GLN A 29 4.22 12.64 -0.81
C GLN A 29 3.08 12.05 0.02
N MET A 30 2.97 12.45 1.29
CA MET A 30 1.87 11.98 2.12
C MET A 30 0.54 12.44 1.57
N GLU A 31 0.50 13.67 1.06
CA GLU A 31 -0.74 14.19 0.50
C GLU A 31 -1.14 13.43 -0.76
N VAL A 32 -0.17 13.10 -1.60
CA VAL A 32 -0.46 12.32 -2.80
C VAL A 32 -1.02 10.96 -2.41
N LEU A 33 -0.47 10.33 -1.38
CA LEU A 33 -0.98 9.04 -0.93
C LEU A 33 -2.41 9.16 -0.39
N ARG A 34 -2.72 10.24 0.33
CA ARG A 34 -4.09 10.45 0.80
C ARG A 34 -5.05 10.59 -0.37
N ARG A 35 -4.64 11.33 -1.38
CA ARG A 35 -5.50 11.54 -2.54
C ARG A 35 -5.64 10.28 -3.37
N TYR A 36 -4.58 9.49 -3.44
CA TYR A 36 -4.67 8.24 -4.16
C TYR A 36 -5.69 7.31 -3.52
N ALA A 37 -5.73 7.30 -2.19
CA ALA A 37 -6.71 6.45 -1.49
C ALA A 37 -8.14 6.88 -1.79
N LEU A 38 -8.33 8.12 -2.20
CA LEU A 38 -9.65 8.64 -2.54
C LEU A 38 -9.90 8.70 -4.04
N PHE A 39 -8.98 8.17 -4.82
CA PHE A 39 -9.03 8.20 -6.29
C PHE A 39 -8.96 9.63 -6.84
N GLU A 40 -8.38 10.55 -6.10
CA GLU A 40 -8.23 11.91 -6.58
C GLU A 40 -6.97 12.08 -7.42
N VAL A 41 -6.02 11.16 -7.31
CA VAL A 41 -4.89 11.09 -8.24
C VAL A 41 -4.79 9.66 -8.72
N GLY A 42 -4.21 9.47 -9.88
CA GLY A 42 -4.09 8.15 -10.46
C GLY A 42 -2.84 7.43 -9.99
N LEU A 43 -2.73 6.18 -10.39
CA LEU A 43 -1.60 5.33 -10.02
C LEU A 43 -0.30 5.90 -10.56
N ASP A 44 -0.29 6.34 -11.81
CA ASP A 44 0.94 6.84 -12.41
C ASP A 44 1.45 8.07 -11.70
N GLU A 45 0.55 8.95 -11.31
CA GLU A 45 0.95 10.15 -10.61
C GLU A 45 1.50 9.81 -9.23
N MET A 46 0.85 8.87 -8.55
CA MET A 46 1.29 8.46 -7.24
C MET A 46 2.68 7.83 -7.32
N LEU A 47 2.89 6.93 -8.28
CA LEU A 47 4.18 6.27 -8.40
C LEU A 47 5.27 7.24 -8.78
N ARG A 48 4.95 8.22 -9.62
CA ARG A 48 5.93 9.22 -10.00
C ARG A 48 6.33 10.09 -8.81
N SER A 49 5.35 10.45 -8.01
CA SER A 49 5.59 11.28 -6.85
C SER A 49 6.44 10.57 -5.79
N LEU A 50 6.29 9.27 -5.70
CA LEU A 50 7.03 8.49 -4.73
C LEU A 50 8.23 7.78 -5.32
N LYS A 51 8.68 8.20 -6.49
CA LYS A 51 9.81 7.55 -7.12
C LYS A 51 11.01 7.55 -6.19
N GLY A 52 11.64 6.40 -6.05
CA GLY A 52 12.75 6.24 -5.13
C GLY A 52 12.35 5.85 -3.73
N ALA A 53 11.09 6.09 -3.34
CA ALA A 53 10.59 5.72 -2.03
C ALA A 53 9.68 4.51 -2.06
N PHE A 54 8.95 4.35 -3.15
CA PHE A 54 7.99 3.26 -3.23
C PHE A 54 7.87 2.79 -4.67
N ASP A 55 7.89 1.47 -4.86
CA ASP A 55 7.50 0.92 -6.15
C ASP A 55 6.81 -0.41 -5.90
N ILE A 56 6.08 -0.89 -6.92
CA ILE A 56 5.25 -2.05 -6.75
C ILE A 56 5.23 -2.83 -8.05
N ASP A 57 5.21 -4.15 -7.93
CA ASP A 57 5.14 -5.05 -9.06
C ASP A 57 3.84 -5.82 -8.95
N PHE A 58 2.93 -5.59 -9.88
CA PHE A 58 1.63 -6.24 -9.85
C PHE A 58 1.67 -7.62 -10.51
N GLN A 59 2.75 -7.93 -11.19
CA GLN A 59 2.95 -9.24 -11.80
C GLN A 59 1.81 -9.63 -12.72
N GLU A 60 1.47 -8.74 -13.61
CA GLU A 60 0.34 -8.99 -14.49
C GLU A 60 0.61 -10.04 -15.54
N ASN A 61 1.83 -10.10 -16.05
CA ASN A 61 2.12 -11.07 -17.07
C ASN A 61 2.52 -12.36 -16.46
N ARG A 62 1.56 -13.23 -16.27
CA ARG A 62 1.83 -14.46 -15.59
C ARG A 62 1.53 -15.64 -16.44
N GLU A 63 1.94 -15.60 -17.67
CA GLU A 63 1.65 -16.72 -18.49
C GLU A 63 2.30 -17.97 -17.98
N ASN A 64 3.32 -17.83 -17.20
CA ASN A 64 3.92 -18.97 -16.65
C ASN A 64 3.45 -19.32 -15.29
N GLN A 65 2.43 -18.71 -14.82
CA GLN A 65 1.98 -18.89 -13.49
C GLN A 65 1.34 -20.22 -13.36
N SER A 66 2.07 -21.22 -13.06
CA SER A 66 1.51 -22.55 -13.03
C SER A 66 0.85 -22.87 -11.72
N SER A 67 1.22 -22.22 -10.68
CA SER A 67 0.67 -22.55 -9.39
C SER A 67 -0.65 -21.92 -9.12
N GLY A 68 -1.02 -20.95 -9.88
CA GLY A 68 -2.21 -20.20 -9.60
C GLY A 68 -2.05 -19.22 -8.46
N THR A 69 -0.86 -19.11 -7.93
CA THR A 69 -0.59 -18.21 -6.84
C THR A 69 -0.22 -16.85 -7.37
N GLN A 70 -0.85 -15.84 -6.84
CA GLN A 70 -0.51 -14.48 -7.22
C GLN A 70 0.55 -13.96 -6.30
N ARG A 71 1.58 -13.37 -6.90
CA ARG A 71 2.60 -12.80 -6.10
C ARG A 71 2.69 -11.38 -6.47
N ARG A 72 2.36 -10.50 -5.59
CA ARG A 72 2.50 -9.09 -5.78
C ARG A 72 3.46 -8.59 -4.73
N SER A 73 4.35 -7.72 -5.10
CA SER A 73 5.36 -7.26 -4.16
C SER A 73 5.57 -5.79 -4.30
N ALA A 74 6.01 -5.18 -3.22
CA ALA A 74 6.29 -3.76 -3.20
C ALA A 74 7.55 -3.52 -2.39
N ASN A 75 8.23 -2.44 -2.74
CA ASN A 75 9.38 -1.98 -1.97
C ASN A 75 9.05 -0.67 -1.33
N ASN A 76 9.12 -0.62 -0.01
CA ASN A 76 8.88 0.58 0.76
C ASN A 76 10.22 1.04 1.32
N ARG A 77 10.75 2.12 0.77
CA ARG A 77 12.05 2.61 1.17
C ARG A 77 11.92 3.89 1.96
N PHE A 78 11.05 3.85 2.94
CA PHE A 78 10.83 4.99 3.82
C PHE A 78 10.43 4.45 5.18
N PRO A 79 10.72 5.18 6.25
CA PRO A 79 10.25 4.74 7.56
C PRO A 79 8.74 4.91 7.64
N ILE A 80 8.11 4.00 8.35
CA ILE A 80 6.66 4.03 8.46
C ILE A 80 6.24 5.35 9.10
N PRO A 81 5.38 6.11 8.43
CA PRO A 81 4.98 7.42 8.99
C PRO A 81 4.18 7.28 10.28
N GLU A 82 4.33 8.26 11.13
CA GLU A 82 3.61 8.32 12.39
C GLU A 82 2.99 9.70 12.51
N PRO A 83 1.70 9.82 12.37
CA PRO A 83 0.74 8.75 12.15
C PRO A 83 0.70 8.36 10.69
N GLY A 84 0.21 7.17 10.43
CA GLY A 84 -0.01 6.74 9.05
C GLY A 84 -1.31 7.30 8.51
N ILE A 85 -1.61 6.91 7.29
CA ILE A 85 -2.85 7.33 6.64
C ILE A 85 -3.90 6.27 6.93
N VAL A 86 -4.96 6.65 7.62
CA VAL A 86 -5.96 5.69 8.09
C VAL A 86 -6.96 5.41 6.99
N ILE A 87 -7.12 4.14 6.65
CA ILE A 87 -8.11 3.70 5.67
C ILE A 87 -9.32 3.21 6.43
N THR A 88 -10.49 3.71 6.06
CA THR A 88 -11.73 3.40 6.74
C THR A 88 -12.68 2.72 5.79
N ARG A 89 -13.83 2.33 6.31
CA ARG A 89 -14.86 1.74 5.47
C ARG A 89 -15.36 2.70 4.41
N GLU A 90 -15.30 3.99 4.68
CA GLU A 90 -15.71 4.97 3.69
C GLU A 90 -14.81 4.94 2.46
N HIS A 91 -13.55 4.63 2.63
CA HIS A 91 -12.67 4.49 1.47
C HIS A 91 -13.15 3.35 0.59
N ILE A 92 -13.56 2.24 1.21
CA ILE A 92 -14.05 1.09 0.46
C ILE A 92 -15.35 1.44 -0.25
N SER A 93 -16.28 2.08 0.46
CA SER A 93 -17.56 2.48 -0.13
C SER A 93 -17.35 3.42 -1.30
N ASN A 94 -16.44 4.36 -1.15
CA ASN A 94 -16.15 5.31 -2.22
C ASN A 94 -15.61 4.58 -3.46
N ALA A 95 -14.74 3.61 -3.25
CA ALA A 95 -14.17 2.85 -4.36
C ALA A 95 -15.25 2.05 -5.07
N LEU A 96 -16.09 1.38 -4.30
CA LEU A 96 -17.14 0.55 -4.88
C LEU A 96 -18.13 1.41 -5.67
N GLU A 97 -18.42 2.59 -5.16
CA GLU A 97 -19.33 3.47 -5.85
C GLU A 97 -18.74 3.98 -7.15
N ARG A 98 -17.46 4.32 -7.15
CA ARG A 98 -16.82 4.77 -8.37
C ARG A 98 -16.78 3.68 -9.43
N LYS A 99 -16.56 2.43 -8.99
CA LYS A 99 -16.60 1.34 -9.94
C LYS A 99 -18.01 1.11 -10.47
N ARG A 100 -18.98 1.20 -9.60
CA ARG A 100 -20.37 0.98 -9.98
C ARG A 100 -20.82 1.98 -11.04
N PHE A 101 -20.36 3.22 -10.94
CA PHE A 101 -20.68 4.24 -11.94
C PHE A 101 -19.65 4.33 -13.05
N GLU A 102 -18.75 3.34 -13.09
CA GLU A 102 -17.76 3.22 -14.16
C GLU A 102 -16.83 4.41 -14.28
N VAL A 103 -16.59 5.09 -13.16
CA VAL A 103 -15.59 6.13 -13.13
C VAL A 103 -14.19 5.53 -13.12
N ILE A 104 -14.06 4.34 -12.54
CA ILE A 104 -12.80 3.62 -12.54
C ILE A 104 -13.05 2.22 -13.07
N SER A 105 -12.01 1.62 -13.64
CA SER A 105 -12.12 0.28 -14.18
C SER A 105 -11.89 -0.74 -13.08
N GLU A 106 -12.19 -1.99 -13.39
CA GLU A 106 -11.90 -3.06 -12.47
C GLU A 106 -10.40 -3.17 -12.20
N ARG A 107 -9.61 -3.00 -13.23
CA ARG A 107 -8.16 -3.03 -13.08
C ARG A 107 -7.66 -1.93 -12.13
N ASP A 108 -8.21 -0.72 -12.30
CA ASP A 108 -7.84 0.37 -11.41
C ASP A 108 -8.16 0.03 -9.96
N MET A 109 -9.28 -0.64 -9.75
CA MET A 109 -9.69 -1.01 -8.41
C MET A 109 -8.78 -2.08 -7.82
N VAL A 110 -8.39 -3.05 -8.63
CA VAL A 110 -7.47 -4.09 -8.19
C VAL A 110 -6.13 -3.49 -7.81
N TYR A 111 -5.62 -2.57 -8.62
CA TYR A 111 -4.34 -1.93 -8.33
C TYR A 111 -4.43 -1.10 -7.06
N TRP A 112 -5.53 -0.37 -6.90
CA TRP A 112 -5.74 0.45 -5.72
C TRP A 112 -5.73 -0.40 -4.45
N ALA A 113 -6.49 -1.49 -4.45
CA ALA A 113 -6.55 -2.37 -3.29
C ALA A 113 -5.17 -2.95 -2.97
N THR A 114 -4.44 -3.34 -4.00
CA THR A 114 -3.11 -3.91 -3.82
C THR A 114 -2.16 -2.88 -3.22
N VAL A 115 -2.20 -1.64 -3.70
CA VAL A 115 -1.34 -0.60 -3.15
C VAL A 115 -1.69 -0.35 -1.68
N LEU A 116 -2.98 -0.26 -1.35
CA LEU A 116 -3.36 -0.01 0.02
C LEU A 116 -2.91 -1.12 0.96
N LEU A 117 -2.85 -2.35 0.46
CA LEU A 117 -2.38 -3.47 1.26
C LEU A 117 -0.86 -3.48 1.42
N LEU A 118 -0.13 -3.01 0.42
CA LEU A 118 1.31 -3.20 0.39
C LEU A 118 2.13 -1.94 0.65
N ASN A 119 1.50 -0.77 0.68
CA ASN A 119 2.23 0.46 0.97
C ASN A 119 2.17 0.72 2.46
N ASP A 120 3.33 0.83 3.09
CA ASP A 120 3.43 0.90 4.54
C ASP A 120 2.92 2.18 5.15
N ALA A 121 2.61 3.19 4.34
CA ALA A 121 2.06 4.42 4.87
C ALA A 121 0.59 4.30 5.24
N TYR A 122 -0.10 3.29 4.72
CA TYR A 122 -1.51 3.09 4.99
C TYR A 122 -1.70 2.18 6.18
N VAL A 123 -2.60 2.56 7.08
CA VAL A 123 -2.99 1.71 8.19
C VAL A 123 -4.50 1.62 8.16
N PHE A 124 -5.05 0.55 8.71
CA PHE A 124 -6.50 0.37 8.66
C PHE A 124 -7.10 0.81 9.98
N ASP A 125 -8.31 1.37 9.91
CA ASP A 125 -9.02 1.81 11.08
C ASP A 125 -9.05 0.67 12.10
N PRO A 126 -8.54 0.87 13.31
CA PRO A 126 -8.41 -0.24 14.25
C PRO A 126 -9.72 -0.96 14.56
N GLY A 127 -10.84 -0.26 14.52
CA GLY A 127 -12.10 -0.90 14.80
C GLY A 127 -12.58 -1.83 13.71
N ASP A 128 -12.06 -1.67 12.49
CA ASP A 128 -12.50 -2.46 11.35
C ASP A 128 -11.34 -3.11 10.62
N GLU A 129 -10.22 -3.25 11.27
CA GLU A 129 -8.99 -3.64 10.59
C GLU A 129 -9.13 -4.95 9.82
N ASP A 130 -9.67 -5.97 10.45
CA ASP A 130 -9.80 -7.27 9.81
C ASP A 130 -10.76 -7.22 8.63
N LEU A 131 -11.85 -6.49 8.80
CA LEU A 131 -12.85 -6.38 7.75
C LEU A 131 -12.29 -5.64 6.54
N ILE A 132 -11.60 -4.54 6.77
CA ILE A 132 -11.02 -3.76 5.69
C ILE A 132 -9.97 -4.59 4.97
N ALA A 133 -9.11 -5.29 5.72
CA ALA A 133 -8.09 -6.12 5.11
C ALA A 133 -8.72 -7.21 4.25
N GLU A 134 -9.79 -7.81 4.73
CA GLU A 134 -10.46 -8.85 3.98
C GLU A 134 -11.06 -8.31 2.69
N TRP A 135 -11.71 -7.16 2.76
CA TRP A 135 -12.28 -6.54 1.57
C TRP A 135 -11.22 -6.19 0.54
N LEU A 136 -10.12 -5.61 1.01
CA LEU A 136 -9.04 -5.23 0.09
C LEU A 136 -8.39 -6.46 -0.53
N ASN A 137 -8.24 -7.52 0.24
CA ASN A 137 -7.71 -8.76 -0.33
C ASN A 137 -8.63 -9.32 -1.40
N ASP A 138 -9.93 -9.33 -1.15
CA ASP A 138 -10.87 -9.80 -2.14
C ASP A 138 -10.81 -8.98 -3.42
N ILE A 139 -10.75 -7.66 -3.29
CA ILE A 139 -10.67 -6.80 -4.45
C ILE A 139 -9.37 -7.01 -5.19
N SER A 140 -8.28 -7.14 -4.44
CA SER A 140 -6.96 -7.26 -5.01
C SER A 140 -6.80 -8.50 -5.89
N PHE A 141 -7.55 -9.55 -5.61
CA PHE A 141 -7.46 -10.76 -6.40
C PHE A 141 -8.57 -10.94 -7.42
N ASN A 142 -9.44 -9.95 -7.53
CA ASN A 142 -10.55 -10.05 -8.45
C ASN A 142 -10.15 -10.15 -9.90
N LEU A 143 -9.06 -9.55 -10.27
CA LEU A 143 -8.62 -9.58 -11.64
C LEU A 143 -8.39 -10.99 -12.11
N ASP A 144 -7.98 -11.86 -11.22
CA ASP A 144 -7.70 -13.21 -11.58
C ASP A 144 -8.94 -14.03 -11.82
N ALA A 145 -10.02 -13.60 -11.30
CA ALA A 145 -11.25 -14.33 -11.45
C ALA A 145 -11.95 -14.04 -12.76
N SER A 146 -11.56 -13.01 -13.44
CA SER A 146 -12.21 -12.70 -14.72
C SER A 146 -11.48 -13.27 -15.91
#